data_480af2a5d908906b305fe41dde28ebb4
#
_entry.id   480af2a5d908906b305fe41dde28ebb4
#
_cell.length_a   1.000
_cell.length_b   1.000
_cell.length_c   1.000
_cell.angle_alpha   90.00
_cell.angle_beta   90.00
_cell.angle_gamma   90.00
#
_symmetry.space_group_name_H-M   'P 1'
#
loop_
_entity.id
_entity.type
_entity.pdbx_description
1 polymer ?
#
loop_
_entity_poly.entity_id
_entity_poly.type
_entity_poly.pdbx_seq_one_letter_code
_entity_poly.pdbx_strand_id
1 'polypeptide(L)'
;MYADELKTVFHRDGFTLTGFVGPDPDSKEDKLYTLSDLDKLSAVFDDGQLHAGKTTIYTAQWERIGNKTEDSSAYYTKADDGTVKIESVDQDELKKQLETDSTAQIDVSGLEAEKVTLPVSAVNDVLDLEAKALSIKMVDAAITLDKTAMHSVVETADGNDIQLLVSTGDA
;
A
#
# COMPACT_ATOMS: atom_id res chain seq x y z
N MET A 1 -2.89 23.88 4.87
CA MET A 1 -3.86 23.80 3.76
C MET A 1 -3.31 22.94 2.61
N TYR A 2 -2.14 23.21 2.07
CA TYR A 2 -1.59 22.46 0.92
C TYR A 2 -1.16 21.02 1.21
N ALA A 3 -0.73 20.69 2.43
CA ALA A 3 -0.25 19.34 2.77
C ALA A 3 -1.34 18.25 2.67
N ASP A 4 -2.56 18.58 3.04
CA ASP A 4 -3.68 17.63 2.98
C ASP A 4 -4.22 17.48 1.54
N GLU A 5 -4.20 18.54 0.76
CA GLU A 5 -4.54 18.52 -0.66
C GLU A 5 -3.54 17.68 -1.45
N LEU A 6 -2.23 17.80 -1.14
CA LEU A 6 -1.20 17.01 -1.79
C LEU A 6 -1.32 15.51 -1.51
N LYS A 7 -1.70 15.11 -0.30
CA LYS A 7 -1.97 13.70 0.03
C LYS A 7 -3.13 13.12 -0.77
N THR A 8 -4.08 13.96 -1.17
CA THR A 8 -5.20 13.54 -2.01
C THR A 8 -4.78 13.38 -3.47
N VAL A 9 -3.90 14.25 -3.96
CA VAL A 9 -3.40 14.21 -5.36
C VAL A 9 -2.33 13.14 -5.54
N PHE A 10 -1.40 13.02 -4.57
CA PHE A 10 -0.34 12.02 -4.57
C PHE A 10 -0.77 10.85 -3.68
N HIS A 11 -1.26 9.81 -4.29
CA HIS A 11 -1.66 8.57 -3.63
C HIS A 11 -0.82 7.40 -4.14
N ARG A 12 -0.37 6.56 -3.20
CA ARG A 12 0.30 5.30 -3.46
C ARG A 12 -0.14 4.30 -2.42
N ASP A 13 -0.79 3.22 -2.85
CA ASP A 13 -1.32 2.19 -1.96
C ASP A 13 -0.22 1.58 -1.09
N GLY A 14 -0.50 1.47 0.22
CA GLY A 14 0.46 0.98 1.19
C GLY A 14 1.60 1.93 1.57
N PHE A 15 1.53 3.20 1.14
CA PHE A 15 2.54 4.20 1.46
C PHE A 15 1.92 5.53 1.90
N THR A 16 2.63 6.23 2.77
CA THR A 16 2.34 7.62 3.16
C THR A 16 3.33 8.55 2.51
N LEU A 17 2.85 9.63 1.90
CA LEU A 17 3.70 10.70 1.40
C LEU A 17 4.35 11.43 2.60
N THR A 18 5.68 11.50 2.63
CA THR A 18 6.43 12.16 3.71
C THR A 18 7.02 13.50 3.31
N GLY A 19 7.20 13.72 2.01
CA GLY A 19 7.74 14.97 1.49
C GLY A 19 8.20 14.87 0.05
N PHE A 20 9.06 15.80 -0.34
CA PHE A 20 9.64 15.87 -1.68
C PHE A 20 11.14 16.18 -1.59
N VAL A 21 11.93 15.61 -2.48
CA VAL A 21 13.34 15.95 -2.67
C VAL A 21 13.48 16.72 -3.98
N GLY A 22 14.16 17.82 -3.94
CA GLY A 22 14.47 18.64 -5.12
C GLY A 22 15.42 19.78 -4.79
N PRO A 23 15.83 20.54 -5.79
CA PRO A 23 16.87 21.57 -5.63
C PRO A 23 16.40 22.69 -4.71
N ASP A 24 17.24 23.01 -3.74
CA ASP A 24 17.06 24.19 -2.89
C ASP A 24 17.26 25.46 -3.73
N PRO A 25 16.36 26.45 -3.65
CA PRO A 25 16.45 27.67 -4.45
C PRO A 25 17.75 28.44 -4.26
N ASP A 26 18.31 28.41 -3.05
CA ASP A 26 19.49 29.18 -2.68
C ASP A 26 20.79 28.42 -2.97
N SER A 27 20.91 27.16 -2.48
CA SER A 27 22.15 26.37 -2.60
C SER A 27 22.26 25.62 -3.93
N LYS A 28 21.14 25.38 -4.62
CA LYS A 28 21.01 24.50 -5.81
C LYS A 28 21.31 23.03 -5.56
N GLU A 29 21.54 22.63 -4.31
CA GLU A 29 21.69 21.24 -3.90
C GLU A 29 20.33 20.62 -3.62
N ASP A 30 20.19 19.32 -3.79
CA ASP A 30 18.96 18.61 -3.46
C ASP A 30 18.71 18.60 -1.96
N LYS A 31 17.52 18.98 -1.57
CA LYS A 31 17.06 19.05 -0.18
C LYS A 31 15.74 18.33 -0.01
N LEU A 32 15.58 17.67 1.13
CA LEU A 32 14.31 17.09 1.55
C LEU A 32 13.42 18.19 2.15
N TYR A 33 12.24 18.34 1.58
CA TYR A 33 11.15 19.17 2.08
C TYR A 33 10.08 18.27 2.66
N THR A 34 9.87 18.33 3.96
CA THR A 34 8.79 17.62 4.62
C THR A 34 7.44 18.25 4.27
N LEU A 35 6.32 17.55 4.55
CA LEU A 35 4.99 18.11 4.31
C LEU A 35 4.74 19.42 5.08
N SER A 36 5.38 19.58 6.24
CA SER A 36 5.32 20.83 7.03
C SER A 36 6.14 21.98 6.42
N ASP A 37 7.09 21.67 5.54
CA ASP A 37 7.92 22.70 4.87
C ASP A 37 7.31 23.17 3.55
N LEU A 38 6.24 22.54 3.07
CA LEU A 38 5.62 22.84 1.78
C LEU A 38 5.03 24.25 1.72
N ASP A 39 4.60 24.82 2.86
CA ASP A 39 4.18 26.21 2.93
C ASP A 39 5.33 27.18 2.62
N LYS A 40 6.57 26.77 2.91
CA LYS A 40 7.78 27.53 2.53
C LYS A 40 8.10 27.39 1.04
N LEU A 41 7.80 26.22 0.45
CA LEU A 41 7.93 26.01 -1.00
C LEU A 41 6.89 26.82 -1.78
N SER A 42 5.67 26.95 -1.27
CA SER A 42 4.64 27.77 -1.91
C SER A 42 5.06 29.22 -2.03
N ALA A 43 5.79 29.76 -1.04
CA ALA A 43 6.36 31.09 -1.10
C ALA A 43 7.42 31.27 -2.21
N VAL A 44 8.11 30.16 -2.56
CA VAL A 44 9.08 30.14 -3.67
C VAL A 44 8.39 30.06 -5.03
N PHE A 45 7.22 29.43 -5.10
CA PHE A 45 6.39 29.37 -6.32
C PHE A 45 5.49 30.58 -6.50
N ASP A 46 5.25 31.37 -5.46
CA ASP A 46 4.29 32.48 -5.45
C ASP A 46 4.92 33.84 -5.77
N ASP A 47 6.24 33.91 -5.99
CA ASP A 47 6.90 35.18 -6.37
C ASP A 47 6.65 35.60 -7.82
N GLY A 48 5.77 34.92 -8.54
CA GLY A 48 5.34 35.24 -9.90
C GLY A 48 6.42 35.07 -10.96
N GLN A 49 7.58 34.55 -10.61
CA GLN A 49 8.68 34.29 -11.52
C GLN A 49 8.79 32.79 -11.88
N LEU A 50 7.74 32.23 -12.45
CA LEU A 50 7.90 31.07 -13.32
C LEU A 50 8.78 31.51 -14.49
N HIS A 51 10.09 31.28 -14.37
CA HIS A 51 11.00 31.50 -15.49
C HIS A 51 10.56 30.61 -16.63
N ALA A 52 9.93 31.20 -17.62
CA ALA A 52 9.51 30.51 -18.84
C ALA A 52 10.67 29.71 -19.40
N GLY A 53 10.51 28.39 -19.46
CA GLY A 53 11.47 27.45 -20.02
C GLY A 53 12.37 26.69 -19.04
N LYS A 54 12.20 26.82 -17.71
CA LYS A 54 12.89 25.98 -16.74
C LYS A 54 11.89 25.09 -15.98
N THR A 55 12.07 23.79 -16.09
CA THR A 55 11.33 22.81 -15.30
C THR A 55 12.15 22.47 -14.06
N THR A 56 11.59 22.64 -12.87
CA THR A 56 12.16 22.17 -11.63
C THR A 56 11.46 20.87 -11.24
N ILE A 57 12.23 19.81 -11.01
CA ILE A 57 11.69 18.49 -10.69
C ILE A 57 11.86 18.25 -9.20
N TYR A 58 10.75 17.90 -8.54
CA TYR A 58 10.72 17.42 -7.17
C TYR A 58 10.23 15.98 -7.14
N THR A 59 10.97 15.11 -6.48
CA THR A 59 10.65 13.68 -6.37
C THR A 59 9.94 13.40 -5.06
N ALA A 60 8.74 12.85 -5.13
CA ALA A 60 7.97 12.47 -3.96
C ALA A 60 8.69 11.40 -3.14
N GLN A 61 8.70 11.57 -1.82
CA GLN A 61 9.25 10.64 -0.85
C GLN A 61 8.11 9.92 -0.13
N TRP A 62 8.25 8.62 0.00
CA TRP A 62 7.22 7.74 0.51
C TRP A 62 7.74 6.89 1.65
N GLU A 63 6.95 6.76 2.69
CA GLU A 63 7.16 5.81 3.78
C GLU A 63 6.11 4.70 3.70
N ARG A 64 6.54 3.46 3.86
CA ARG A 64 5.63 2.32 3.80
C ARG A 64 4.77 2.27 5.06
N ILE A 65 3.47 2.03 4.88
CA ILE A 65 2.52 1.84 5.97
C ILE A 65 2.53 0.37 6.38
N GLY A 66 2.51 0.13 7.70
CA GLY A 66 2.36 -1.20 8.27
C GLY A 66 3.66 -1.90 8.64
N ASN A 67 3.49 -3.01 9.34
CA ASN A 67 4.55 -3.90 9.78
C ASN A 67 4.61 -5.13 8.87
N LYS A 68 5.74 -5.81 8.86
CA LYS A 68 5.93 -7.08 8.17
C LYS A 68 6.58 -8.06 9.13
N THR A 69 6.06 -9.28 9.23
CA THR A 69 6.76 -10.40 9.88
C THR A 69 7.73 -11.05 8.88
N GLU A 70 8.76 -11.73 9.39
CA GLU A 70 9.77 -12.36 8.53
C GLU A 70 9.18 -13.35 7.51
N ASP A 71 8.10 -14.04 7.89
CA ASP A 71 7.46 -15.06 7.07
C ASP A 71 6.26 -14.52 6.25
N SER A 72 5.94 -13.23 6.37
CA SER A 72 4.79 -12.66 5.67
C SER A 72 5.19 -12.03 4.35
N SER A 73 4.40 -12.28 3.31
CA SER A 73 4.47 -11.60 2.01
C SER A 73 3.62 -10.34 1.94
N ALA A 74 3.19 -9.80 3.08
CA ALA A 74 2.36 -8.60 3.16
C ALA A 74 2.76 -7.68 4.31
N TYR A 75 2.49 -6.40 4.12
CA TYR A 75 2.56 -5.37 5.16
C TYR A 75 1.17 -5.18 5.75
N TYR A 76 1.07 -5.09 7.08
CA TYR A 76 -0.20 -5.05 7.79
C TYR A 76 -0.18 -4.06 8.95
N THR A 77 -1.36 -3.62 9.34
CA THR A 77 -1.64 -2.95 10.62
C THR A 77 -2.63 -3.80 11.41
N LYS A 78 -2.51 -3.83 12.74
CA LYS A 78 -3.45 -4.53 13.62
C LYS A 78 -4.19 -3.50 14.46
N ALA A 79 -5.52 -3.54 14.41
CA ALA A 79 -6.38 -2.70 15.23
C ALA A 79 -6.58 -3.29 16.63
N ASP A 80 -7.04 -2.47 17.57
CA ASP A 80 -7.28 -2.86 18.97
C ASP A 80 -8.38 -3.93 19.10
N ASP A 81 -9.28 -4.01 18.12
CA ASP A 81 -10.33 -5.04 18.04
C ASP A 81 -9.86 -6.39 17.47
N GLY A 82 -8.55 -6.52 17.21
CA GLY A 82 -7.96 -7.73 16.63
C GLY A 82 -8.08 -7.83 15.10
N THR A 83 -8.70 -6.87 14.43
CA THR A 83 -8.75 -6.83 12.96
C THR A 83 -7.34 -6.59 12.41
N VAL A 84 -6.92 -7.41 11.45
CA VAL A 84 -5.69 -7.21 10.69
C VAL A 84 -6.05 -6.59 9.34
N LYS A 85 -5.51 -5.43 9.07
CA LYS A 85 -5.62 -4.79 7.75
C LYS A 85 -4.33 -5.02 6.97
N ILE A 86 -4.44 -5.64 5.81
CA ILE A 86 -3.34 -5.69 4.83
C ILE A 86 -3.26 -4.32 4.16
N GLU A 87 -2.12 -3.69 4.24
CA GLU A 87 -1.88 -2.37 3.64
C GLU A 87 -1.31 -2.51 2.21
N SER A 88 -0.45 -3.48 2.01
CA SER A 88 0.13 -3.82 0.70
C SER A 88 0.77 -5.19 0.72
N VAL A 89 1.07 -5.74 -0.45
CA VAL A 89 1.83 -6.97 -0.61
C VAL A 89 3.29 -6.70 -0.92
N ASP A 90 4.16 -7.63 -0.55
CA ASP A 90 5.56 -7.65 -0.95
C ASP A 90 5.67 -8.46 -2.25
N GLN A 91 5.69 -7.76 -3.39
CA GLN A 91 5.70 -8.39 -4.70
C GLN A 91 6.95 -9.25 -4.94
N ASP A 92 8.10 -8.88 -4.36
CA ASP A 92 9.34 -9.63 -4.53
C ASP A 92 9.26 -10.97 -3.76
N GLU A 93 8.65 -10.96 -2.59
CA GLU A 93 8.43 -12.17 -1.82
C GLU A 93 7.38 -13.08 -2.48
N LEU A 94 6.28 -12.50 -2.99
CA LEU A 94 5.28 -13.24 -3.74
C LEU A 94 5.86 -13.87 -5.02
N LYS A 95 6.72 -13.16 -5.75
CA LYS A 95 7.40 -13.71 -6.93
C LYS A 95 8.23 -14.95 -6.57
N LYS A 96 8.99 -14.90 -5.48
CA LYS A 96 9.76 -16.06 -5.00
C LYS A 96 8.86 -17.25 -4.66
N GLN A 97 7.71 -17.01 -4.02
CA GLN A 97 6.74 -18.07 -3.77
C GLN A 97 6.23 -18.68 -5.08
N LEU A 98 5.91 -17.84 -6.05
CA LEU A 98 5.37 -18.27 -7.34
C LEU A 98 6.39 -19.00 -8.24
N GLU A 99 7.69 -18.93 -7.95
CA GLU A 99 8.72 -19.76 -8.59
C GLU A 99 8.57 -21.25 -8.23
N THR A 100 8.00 -21.55 -7.05
CA THR A 100 7.87 -22.92 -6.53
C THR A 100 6.43 -23.39 -6.43
N ASP A 101 5.48 -22.46 -6.29
CA ASP A 101 4.04 -22.72 -6.20
C ASP A 101 3.29 -21.80 -7.17
N SER A 102 2.11 -22.20 -7.58
CA SER A 102 1.21 -21.36 -8.40
C SER A 102 0.25 -20.49 -7.56
N THR A 103 0.35 -20.58 -6.24
CA THR A 103 -0.50 -19.89 -5.26
C THR A 103 0.31 -18.86 -4.51
N ALA A 104 -0.11 -17.59 -4.58
CA ALA A 104 0.40 -16.54 -3.71
C ALA A 104 -0.16 -16.73 -2.30
N GLN A 105 0.68 -16.72 -1.28
CA GLN A 105 0.25 -16.92 0.10
C GLN A 105 0.57 -15.69 0.96
N ILE A 106 -0.45 -15.21 1.68
CA ILE A 106 -0.33 -14.21 2.74
C ILE A 106 -0.59 -14.92 4.06
N ASP A 107 0.42 -15.07 4.91
CA ASP A 107 0.30 -15.72 6.21
C ASP A 107 0.17 -14.65 7.31
N VAL A 108 -0.99 -14.60 7.93
CA VAL A 108 -1.29 -13.76 9.10
C VAL A 108 -1.70 -14.60 10.31
N SER A 109 -1.46 -15.90 10.28
CA SER A 109 -1.85 -16.83 11.36
C SER A 109 -1.19 -16.49 12.70
N GLY A 110 0.04 -15.98 12.68
CA GLY A 110 0.74 -15.55 13.89
C GLY A 110 0.18 -14.27 14.54
N LEU A 111 -0.76 -13.60 13.89
CA LEU A 111 -1.38 -12.36 14.39
C LEU A 111 -2.68 -12.59 15.14
N GLU A 112 -3.13 -13.84 15.27
CA GLU A 112 -4.39 -14.20 15.94
C GLU A 112 -5.60 -13.40 15.41
N ALA A 113 -5.65 -13.20 14.09
CA ALA A 113 -6.70 -12.43 13.43
C ALA A 113 -7.91 -13.31 13.12
N GLU A 114 -9.08 -12.91 13.60
CA GLU A 114 -10.38 -13.48 13.20
C GLU A 114 -10.97 -12.76 11.97
N LYS A 115 -10.53 -11.54 11.76
CA LYS A 115 -10.96 -10.68 10.67
C LYS A 115 -9.75 -10.08 9.96
N VAL A 116 -9.73 -10.23 8.65
CA VAL A 116 -8.69 -9.63 7.78
C VAL A 116 -9.36 -8.72 6.77
N THR A 117 -8.83 -7.52 6.62
CA THR A 117 -9.22 -6.58 5.57
C THR A 117 -8.12 -6.55 4.52
N LEU A 118 -8.49 -6.73 3.27
CA LEU A 118 -7.59 -6.81 2.12
C LEU A 118 -7.95 -5.72 1.11
N PRO A 119 -7.03 -4.81 0.76
CA PRO A 119 -7.32 -3.81 -0.27
C PRO A 119 -7.39 -4.46 -1.66
N VAL A 120 -8.25 -3.94 -2.52
CA VAL A 120 -8.38 -4.41 -3.91
C VAL A 120 -7.05 -4.31 -4.66
N SER A 121 -6.23 -3.31 -4.37
CA SER A 121 -4.89 -3.16 -4.94
C SER A 121 -4.00 -4.38 -4.67
N ALA A 122 -4.06 -4.96 -3.47
CA ALA A 122 -3.29 -6.17 -3.15
C ALA A 122 -3.72 -7.39 -3.98
N VAL A 123 -5.03 -7.53 -4.27
CA VAL A 123 -5.52 -8.59 -5.16
C VAL A 123 -5.08 -8.36 -6.60
N ASN A 124 -5.11 -7.11 -7.07
CA ASN A 124 -4.61 -6.75 -8.40
C ASN A 124 -3.11 -7.03 -8.53
N ASP A 125 -2.31 -6.70 -7.53
CA ASP A 125 -0.87 -7.01 -7.52
C ASP A 125 -0.61 -8.52 -7.66
N VAL A 126 -1.43 -9.36 -7.02
CA VAL A 126 -1.34 -10.83 -7.14
C VAL A 126 -1.77 -11.31 -8.54
N LEU A 127 -2.82 -10.70 -9.11
CA LEU A 127 -3.27 -10.99 -10.48
C LEU A 127 -2.20 -10.59 -11.51
N ASP A 128 -1.53 -9.46 -11.33
CA ASP A 128 -0.46 -8.98 -12.21
C ASP A 128 0.78 -9.89 -12.18
N LEU A 129 0.98 -10.62 -11.08
CA LEU A 129 2.00 -11.66 -10.95
C LEU A 129 1.59 -13.01 -11.60
N GLU A 130 0.43 -13.07 -12.23
CA GLU A 130 -0.12 -14.26 -12.89
C GLU A 130 -0.33 -15.48 -11.97
N ALA A 131 -0.50 -15.24 -10.65
CA ALA A 131 -0.83 -16.28 -9.70
C ALA A 131 -2.16 -16.99 -10.07
N LYS A 132 -2.23 -18.30 -9.88
CA LYS A 132 -3.47 -19.07 -10.12
C LYS A 132 -4.45 -18.93 -8.97
N ALA A 133 -3.96 -18.65 -7.77
CA ALA A 133 -4.76 -18.43 -6.58
C ALA A 133 -4.05 -17.51 -5.58
N LEU A 134 -4.83 -16.89 -4.72
CA LEU A 134 -4.39 -16.16 -3.52
C LEU A 134 -4.92 -16.89 -2.29
N SER A 135 -4.03 -17.32 -1.41
CA SER A 135 -4.37 -17.93 -0.13
C SER A 135 -4.02 -16.98 1.03
N ILE A 136 -5.00 -16.71 1.87
CA ILE A 136 -4.81 -15.92 3.09
C ILE A 136 -4.97 -16.87 4.27
N LYS A 137 -3.85 -17.14 4.96
CA LYS A 137 -3.80 -18.06 6.09
C LYS A 137 -4.01 -17.29 7.39
N MET A 138 -5.05 -17.65 8.11
CA MET A 138 -5.42 -17.16 9.43
C MET A 138 -5.16 -18.24 10.48
N VAL A 139 -5.42 -17.97 11.77
CA VAL A 139 -5.12 -18.93 12.86
C VAL A 139 -5.78 -20.29 12.63
N ASP A 140 -7.08 -20.31 12.39
CA ASP A 140 -7.87 -21.54 12.34
C ASP A 140 -8.36 -21.89 10.93
N ALA A 141 -8.04 -21.08 9.93
CA ALA A 141 -8.52 -21.25 8.57
C ALA A 141 -7.58 -20.67 7.52
N ALA A 142 -7.72 -21.13 6.30
CA ALA A 142 -7.17 -20.49 5.13
C ALA A 142 -8.30 -20.22 4.13
N ILE A 143 -8.35 -19.00 3.62
CA ILE A 143 -9.27 -18.62 2.55
C ILE A 143 -8.47 -18.56 1.26
N THR A 144 -8.89 -19.36 0.27
CA THR A 144 -8.23 -19.40 -1.03
C THR A 144 -9.17 -18.89 -2.11
N LEU A 145 -8.73 -17.88 -2.82
CA LEU A 145 -9.40 -17.31 -3.98
C LEU A 145 -8.67 -17.80 -5.24
N ASP A 146 -9.33 -18.54 -6.09
CA ASP A 146 -8.79 -18.85 -7.42
C ASP A 146 -8.82 -17.59 -8.32
N LYS A 147 -8.24 -17.68 -9.50
CA LYS A 147 -8.14 -16.56 -10.43
C LYS A 147 -9.52 -15.97 -10.77
N THR A 148 -10.54 -16.81 -10.93
CA THR A 148 -11.91 -16.36 -11.23
C THR A 148 -12.52 -15.62 -10.04
N ALA A 149 -12.35 -16.15 -8.83
CA ALA A 149 -12.81 -15.53 -7.60
C ALA A 149 -12.09 -14.18 -7.36
N MET A 150 -10.77 -14.09 -7.60
CA MET A 150 -10.04 -12.83 -7.50
C MET A 150 -10.60 -11.77 -8.45
N HIS A 151 -10.85 -12.10 -9.72
CA HIS A 151 -11.47 -11.15 -10.67
C HIS A 151 -12.86 -10.71 -10.21
N SER A 152 -13.70 -11.66 -9.79
CA SER A 152 -15.06 -11.35 -9.31
C SER A 152 -15.05 -10.45 -8.08
N VAL A 153 -14.13 -10.68 -7.16
CA VAL A 153 -13.97 -9.86 -5.96
C VAL A 153 -13.53 -8.44 -6.31
N VAL A 154 -12.55 -8.28 -7.21
CA VAL A 154 -12.09 -6.97 -7.67
C VAL A 154 -13.21 -6.17 -8.35
N GLU A 155 -13.99 -6.82 -9.23
CA GLU A 155 -15.12 -6.18 -9.91
C GLU A 155 -16.23 -5.76 -8.93
N THR A 156 -16.54 -6.64 -7.94
CA THR A 156 -17.63 -6.41 -6.99
C THR A 156 -17.26 -5.37 -5.93
N ALA A 157 -16.00 -5.32 -5.52
CA ALA A 157 -15.54 -4.40 -4.48
C ALA A 157 -15.52 -2.93 -4.94
N ASP A 158 -15.49 -2.69 -6.26
CA ASP A 158 -15.50 -1.34 -6.85
C ASP A 158 -14.51 -0.37 -6.18
N GLY A 159 -13.28 -0.85 -5.94
CA GLY A 159 -12.22 -0.09 -5.29
C GLY A 159 -12.25 -0.08 -3.75
N ASN A 160 -13.24 -0.71 -3.12
CA ASN A 160 -13.32 -0.81 -1.67
C ASN A 160 -12.50 -1.98 -1.12
N ASP A 161 -12.14 -1.89 0.16
CA ASP A 161 -11.47 -2.98 0.86
C ASP A 161 -12.38 -4.21 1.00
N ILE A 162 -11.79 -5.39 0.89
CA ILE A 162 -12.46 -6.69 1.00
C ILE A 162 -12.31 -7.16 2.45
N GLN A 163 -13.40 -7.54 3.07
CA GLN A 163 -13.38 -8.12 4.41
C GLN A 163 -13.48 -9.64 4.34
N LEU A 164 -12.55 -10.32 4.98
CA LEU A 164 -12.53 -11.76 5.18
C LEU A 164 -12.78 -12.03 6.66
N LEU A 165 -13.84 -12.76 6.96
CA LEU A 165 -14.23 -13.12 8.31
C LEU A 165 -14.30 -14.64 8.43
N VAL A 166 -13.60 -15.20 9.40
CA VAL A 166 -13.77 -16.59 9.82
C VAL A 166 -14.69 -16.60 11.04
N SER A 167 -15.86 -17.19 10.89
CA SER A 167 -16.75 -17.46 12.01
C SER A 167 -16.82 -18.97 12.24
N THR A 168 -16.48 -19.41 13.44
CA THR A 168 -16.80 -20.77 13.88
C THR A 168 -18.30 -20.78 14.18
N GLY A 169 -19.09 -21.37 13.27
CA GLY A 169 -20.50 -21.61 13.55
C GLY A 169 -20.60 -22.66 14.66
N ASP A 170 -21.30 -22.36 15.74
CA ASP A 170 -21.75 -23.35 16.68
C ASP A 170 -22.66 -24.33 15.93
N ALA A 171 -22.18 -25.57 15.85
CA ALA A 171 -22.95 -26.66 15.28
C ALA A 171 -24.05 -27.11 16.28
#